data_416562dcc4531d4c4b8bfe896eb75b3c
#
_entry.id   416562dcc4531d4c4b8bfe896eb75b3c
#
_cell.length_a   1.000
_cell.length_b   1.000
_cell.length_c   1.000
_cell.angle_alpha   90.00
_cell.angle_beta   90.00
_cell.angle_gamma   90.00
#
_symmetry.space_group_name_H-M   'P 1'
#
loop_
_entity.id
_entity.type
_entity.pdbx_description
1 polymer ?
#
loop_
_entity_poly.entity_id
_entity_poly.type
_entity_poly.pdbx_seq_one_letter_code
_entity_poly.pdbx_strand_id
1 'polypeptide(L)'
;MTRSVKRVVLVLLAAAVLAFAAWMLWPRSLGGAFAFDQPFTLTVTELEMQEDGSWTVKEPVSSVLEQGTPAAETVREALEGYSYHLCLSSLAGDRLVPIGEQSVFLDSVSDGKKDHLGLIAGSNRLGCGDRVVQGYFRDSTVLCEQLSAILRGESGVAN
;
A
#
# COMPACT_ATOMS: atom_id res chain seq x y z
N MET A 1 -13.18 -46.35 0.03
CA MET A 1 -12.78 -45.35 -0.98
C MET A 1 -11.75 -46.00 -1.90
N THR A 2 -12.07 -46.18 -3.18
CA THR A 2 -11.19 -46.87 -4.15
C THR A 2 -9.93 -46.03 -4.43
N ARG A 3 -8.84 -46.67 -4.84
CA ARG A 3 -7.56 -45.98 -5.17
C ARG A 3 -7.76 -44.90 -6.23
N SER A 4 -8.69 -45.07 -7.15
CA SER A 4 -9.04 -44.10 -8.19
C SER A 4 -9.66 -42.82 -7.61
N VAL A 5 -10.60 -42.97 -6.67
CA VAL A 5 -11.24 -41.79 -6.02
C VAL A 5 -10.24 -40.98 -5.20
N LYS A 6 -9.31 -41.64 -4.50
CA LYS A 6 -8.23 -40.94 -3.76
C LYS A 6 -7.34 -40.12 -4.68
N ARG A 7 -6.98 -40.66 -5.86
CA ARG A 7 -6.17 -39.93 -6.86
C ARG A 7 -6.92 -38.69 -7.41
N VAL A 8 -8.20 -38.82 -7.75
CA VAL A 8 -9.02 -37.73 -8.25
C VAL A 8 -9.14 -36.64 -7.20
N VAL A 9 -9.42 -36.97 -5.94
CA VAL A 9 -9.51 -36.02 -4.85
C VAL A 9 -8.18 -35.28 -4.65
N LEU A 10 -7.05 -35.99 -4.72
CA LEU A 10 -5.72 -35.38 -4.56
C LEU A 10 -5.39 -34.40 -5.69
N VAL A 11 -5.74 -34.73 -6.93
CA VAL A 11 -5.56 -33.86 -8.10
C VAL A 11 -6.42 -32.61 -7.98
N LEU A 12 -7.69 -32.74 -7.57
CA LEU A 12 -8.58 -31.60 -7.36
C LEU A 12 -8.08 -30.68 -6.24
N LEU A 13 -7.58 -31.26 -5.15
CA LEU A 13 -7.00 -30.48 -4.05
C LEU A 13 -5.75 -29.72 -4.50
N ALA A 14 -4.86 -30.36 -5.24
CA ALA A 14 -3.67 -29.72 -5.79
C ALA A 14 -4.03 -28.58 -6.75
N ALA A 15 -5.02 -28.80 -7.63
CA ALA A 15 -5.51 -27.75 -8.53
C ALA A 15 -6.11 -26.57 -7.76
N ALA A 16 -6.89 -26.84 -6.72
CA ALA A 16 -7.45 -25.77 -5.86
C ALA A 16 -6.36 -24.96 -5.14
N VAL A 17 -5.33 -25.62 -4.62
CA VAL A 17 -4.18 -24.94 -3.99
C VAL A 17 -3.42 -24.08 -4.99
N LEU A 18 -3.17 -24.60 -6.20
CA LEU A 18 -2.50 -23.84 -7.25
C LEU A 18 -3.34 -22.63 -7.70
N ALA A 19 -4.65 -22.79 -7.88
CA ALA A 19 -5.55 -21.69 -8.24
C ALA A 19 -5.59 -20.62 -7.15
N PHE A 20 -5.62 -21.02 -5.88
CA PHE A 20 -5.58 -20.12 -4.74
C PHE A 20 -4.25 -19.38 -4.69
N ALA A 21 -3.12 -20.06 -4.86
CA ALA A 21 -1.80 -19.43 -4.90
C ALA A 21 -1.68 -18.42 -6.05
N ALA A 22 -2.15 -18.78 -7.24
CA ALA A 22 -2.18 -17.89 -8.39
C ALA A 22 -3.05 -16.65 -8.13
N TRP A 23 -4.21 -16.81 -7.50
CA TRP A 23 -5.07 -15.68 -7.12
C TRP A 23 -4.42 -14.77 -6.08
N MET A 24 -3.72 -15.33 -5.09
CA MET A 24 -2.98 -14.58 -4.07
C MET A 24 -1.84 -13.77 -4.68
N LEU A 25 -1.07 -14.38 -5.57
CA LEU A 25 0.11 -13.78 -6.20
C LEU A 25 -0.23 -12.92 -7.43
N TRP A 26 -1.50 -12.82 -7.81
CA TRP A 26 -1.89 -12.01 -8.96
C TRP A 26 -1.55 -10.53 -8.71
N PRO A 27 -0.78 -9.89 -9.61
CA PRO A 27 -0.41 -8.48 -9.45
C PRO A 27 -1.64 -7.59 -9.57
N ARG A 28 -1.76 -6.64 -8.64
CA ARG A 28 -2.80 -5.62 -8.60
C ARG A 28 -2.15 -4.25 -8.56
N SER A 29 -2.70 -3.28 -9.27
CA SER A 29 -2.24 -1.90 -9.18
C SER A 29 -2.63 -1.28 -7.84
N LEU A 30 -1.70 -0.56 -7.23
CA LEU A 30 -1.95 0.14 -5.98
C LEU A 30 -2.90 1.34 -6.21
N GLY A 31 -2.84 1.98 -7.38
CA GLY A 31 -3.79 3.02 -7.76
C GLY A 31 -5.24 2.53 -7.85
N GLY A 32 -5.46 1.25 -8.18
CA GLY A 32 -6.79 0.63 -8.16
C GLY A 32 -7.28 0.21 -6.77
N ALA A 33 -6.43 0.32 -5.74
CA ALA A 33 -6.77 -0.03 -4.37
C ALA A 33 -7.24 1.18 -3.53
N PHE A 34 -7.21 2.38 -4.10
CA PHE A 34 -7.62 3.62 -3.45
C PHE A 34 -8.59 4.40 -4.34
N ALA A 35 -9.65 4.95 -3.74
CA ALA A 35 -10.67 5.71 -4.46
C ALA A 35 -10.21 7.18 -4.63
N PHE A 36 -9.99 7.59 -5.89
CA PHE A 36 -9.61 8.96 -6.27
C PHE A 36 -10.79 9.81 -6.77
N ASP A 37 -12.01 9.31 -6.61
CA ASP A 37 -13.25 9.99 -6.99
C ASP A 37 -13.73 11.03 -5.97
N GLN A 38 -13.01 11.17 -4.87
CA GLN A 38 -13.29 12.10 -3.77
C GLN A 38 -11.99 12.82 -3.37
N PRO A 39 -12.09 13.98 -2.69
CA PRO A 39 -10.95 14.59 -2.03
C PRO A 39 -10.33 13.64 -1.02
N PHE A 40 -9.02 13.64 -0.94
CA PHE A 40 -8.29 12.80 0.01
C PHE A 40 -7.19 13.57 0.73
N THR A 41 -6.85 13.13 1.91
CA THR A 41 -5.77 13.70 2.71
C THR A 41 -4.51 12.88 2.49
N LEU A 42 -3.43 13.53 2.08
CA LEU A 42 -2.09 12.96 2.04
C LEU A 42 -1.35 13.43 3.28
N THR A 43 -0.88 12.49 4.09
CA THR A 43 -0.13 12.74 5.34
C THR A 43 1.23 12.06 5.27
N VAL A 44 2.28 12.80 5.58
CA VAL A 44 3.65 12.30 5.70
C VAL A 44 4.09 12.45 7.16
N THR A 45 4.60 11.37 7.72
CA THR A 45 5.18 11.31 9.05
C THR A 45 6.62 10.86 8.95
N GLU A 46 7.55 11.57 9.54
CA GLU A 46 8.97 11.24 9.59
C GLU A 46 9.40 10.96 11.02
N LEU A 47 10.31 10.01 11.17
CA LEU A 47 11.02 9.75 12.42
C LEU A 47 12.39 10.41 12.35
N GLU A 48 12.80 11.03 13.44
CA GLU A 48 14.12 11.61 13.59
C GLU A 48 14.85 10.94 14.75
N MET A 49 16.07 10.49 14.48
CA MET A 49 16.92 9.95 15.53
C MET A 49 17.56 11.11 16.28
N GLN A 50 17.36 11.15 17.60
CA GLN A 50 17.95 12.14 18.48
C GLN A 50 19.41 11.78 18.82
N GLU A 51 20.17 12.74 19.34
CA GLU A 51 21.58 12.54 19.73
C GLU A 51 21.76 11.43 20.80
N ASP A 52 20.73 11.18 21.61
CA ASP A 52 20.71 10.11 22.63
C ASP A 52 20.38 8.73 22.06
N GLY A 53 20.15 8.62 20.74
CA GLY A 53 19.77 7.39 20.07
C GLY A 53 18.27 7.04 20.15
N SER A 54 17.46 7.89 20.77
CA SER A 54 16.00 7.75 20.76
C SER A 54 15.39 8.21 19.45
N TRP A 55 14.21 7.68 19.09
CA TRP A 55 13.46 8.10 17.93
C TRP A 55 12.31 9.01 18.35
N THR A 56 12.18 10.14 17.70
CA THR A 56 11.06 11.08 17.89
C THR A 56 10.28 11.21 16.59
N VAL A 57 8.95 11.22 16.69
CA VAL A 57 8.06 11.48 15.57
C VAL A 57 8.05 12.97 15.33
N LYS A 58 8.43 13.41 14.12
CA LYS A 58 8.24 14.79 13.68
C LYS A 58 6.75 15.13 13.56
N GLU A 59 6.44 16.39 13.64
CA GLU A 59 5.07 16.85 13.39
C GLU A 59 4.62 16.38 11.98
N PRO A 60 3.49 15.66 11.89
CA PRO A 60 3.01 15.18 10.60
C PRO A 60 2.66 16.35 9.68
N VAL A 61 3.08 16.26 8.42
CA VAL A 61 2.69 17.21 7.38
C VAL A 61 1.53 16.62 6.59
N SER A 62 0.43 17.37 6.51
CA SER A 62 -0.78 16.91 5.82
C SER A 62 -1.31 17.95 4.86
N SER A 63 -1.87 17.51 3.74
CA SER A 63 -2.61 18.34 2.81
C SER A 63 -3.82 17.61 2.25
N VAL A 64 -4.91 18.33 2.08
CA VAL A 64 -6.09 17.83 1.37
C VAL A 64 -5.90 18.10 -0.12
N LEU A 65 -5.99 17.06 -0.91
CA LEU A 65 -5.88 17.11 -2.36
C LEU A 65 -7.28 16.95 -2.97
N GLU A 66 -7.70 17.97 -3.69
CA GLU A 66 -8.98 17.99 -4.39
C GLU A 66 -8.89 17.13 -5.67
N GLN A 67 -9.98 16.45 -5.98
CA GLN A 67 -10.10 15.66 -7.21
C GLN A 67 -9.79 16.49 -8.45
N GLY A 68 -9.05 15.90 -9.41
CA GLY A 68 -8.72 16.54 -10.69
C GLY A 68 -7.65 17.64 -10.59
N THR A 69 -7.06 17.87 -9.42
CA THR A 69 -5.90 18.75 -9.31
C THR A 69 -4.65 18.05 -9.85
N PRO A 70 -3.68 18.80 -10.42
CA PRO A 70 -2.42 18.22 -10.90
C PRO A 70 -1.70 17.40 -9.83
N ALA A 71 -1.73 17.83 -8.58
CA ALA A 71 -1.13 17.09 -7.48
C ALA A 71 -1.84 15.74 -7.22
N ALA A 72 -3.17 15.72 -7.20
CA ALA A 72 -3.95 14.50 -7.05
C ALA A 72 -3.71 13.50 -8.20
N GLU A 73 -3.63 14.00 -9.44
CA GLU A 73 -3.33 13.17 -10.60
C GLU A 73 -1.90 12.61 -10.54
N THR A 74 -0.92 13.41 -10.11
CA THR A 74 0.47 12.92 -9.92
C THR A 74 0.54 11.84 -8.84
N VAL A 75 -0.20 11.98 -7.74
CA VAL A 75 -0.31 10.93 -6.71
C VAL A 75 -0.91 9.66 -7.30
N ARG A 76 -1.99 9.78 -8.09
CA ARG A 76 -2.63 8.64 -8.74
C ARG A 76 -1.68 7.91 -9.68
N GLU A 77 -0.99 8.64 -10.55
CA GLU A 77 -0.02 8.08 -11.50
C GLU A 77 1.13 7.35 -10.78
N ALA A 78 1.67 7.94 -9.70
CA ALA A 78 2.70 7.31 -8.89
C ALA A 78 2.22 5.97 -8.30
N LEU A 79 0.98 5.91 -7.81
CA LEU A 79 0.38 4.69 -7.27
C LEU A 79 0.01 3.66 -8.35
N GLU A 80 -0.45 4.10 -9.54
CA GLU A 80 -0.73 3.22 -10.67
C GLU A 80 0.53 2.48 -11.15
N GLY A 81 1.69 3.12 -11.06
CA GLY A 81 2.98 2.52 -11.38
C GLY A 81 3.48 1.49 -10.35
N TYR A 82 2.80 1.35 -9.23
CA TYR A 82 3.18 0.44 -8.16
C TYR A 82 2.23 -0.76 -8.06
N SER A 83 2.77 -1.97 -8.08
CA SER A 83 1.99 -3.21 -8.02
C SER A 83 2.18 -3.93 -6.68
N TYR A 84 1.12 -4.57 -6.22
CA TYR A 84 1.11 -5.38 -5.01
C TYR A 84 0.42 -6.72 -5.23
N HIS A 85 0.58 -7.65 -4.29
CA HIS A 85 -0.15 -8.91 -4.22
C HIS A 85 -0.64 -9.17 -2.78
N LEU A 86 -1.59 -10.09 -2.64
CA LEU A 86 -2.03 -10.54 -1.32
C LEU A 86 -0.95 -11.43 -0.68
N CYS A 87 -0.83 -11.36 0.64
CA CYS A 87 0.03 -12.21 1.44
C CYS A 87 -0.78 -12.89 2.55
N LEU A 88 -0.16 -13.77 3.32
CA LEU A 88 -0.87 -14.45 4.41
C LEU A 88 -1.39 -13.45 5.46
N SER A 89 -0.66 -12.38 5.73
CA SER A 89 -1.10 -11.28 6.60
C SER A 89 -2.37 -10.60 6.09
N SER A 90 -2.60 -10.56 4.76
CA SER A 90 -3.85 -10.02 4.17
C SER A 90 -5.09 -10.84 4.56
N LEU A 91 -4.90 -12.13 4.86
CA LEU A 91 -5.97 -13.04 5.27
C LEU A 91 -6.13 -13.08 6.80
N ALA A 92 -5.05 -12.82 7.53
CA ALA A 92 -5.04 -12.84 9.00
C ALA A 92 -5.64 -11.56 9.62
N GLY A 93 -5.88 -10.51 8.83
CA GLY A 93 -6.37 -9.23 9.32
C GLY A 93 -5.32 -8.46 10.10
N ASP A 94 -4.04 -8.71 9.82
CA ASP A 94 -2.93 -7.96 10.40
C ASP A 94 -3.08 -6.47 10.04
N ARG A 95 -2.62 -5.60 10.95
CA ARG A 95 -2.53 -4.16 10.72
C ARG A 95 -1.11 -3.77 10.38
N LEU A 96 -0.98 -2.77 9.52
CA LEU A 96 0.31 -2.16 9.25
C LEU A 96 0.74 -1.38 10.51
N VAL A 97 1.92 -1.70 11.03
CA VAL A 97 2.52 -0.96 12.12
C VAL A 97 3.52 0.01 11.50
N PRO A 98 3.36 1.33 11.69
CA PRO A 98 4.25 2.33 11.12
C PRO A 98 5.60 2.32 11.87
N ILE A 99 6.47 1.39 11.47
CA ILE A 99 7.85 1.30 11.98
C ILE A 99 8.77 1.52 10.78
N GLY A 100 9.24 2.75 10.62
CA GLY A 100 10.15 3.13 9.52
C GLY A 100 10.49 4.61 9.64
N GLU A 101 11.59 5.03 9.01
CA GLU A 101 12.04 6.43 9.03
C GLU A 101 11.01 7.40 8.45
N GLN A 102 10.22 6.95 7.50
CA GLN A 102 9.15 7.72 6.88
C GLN A 102 7.92 6.85 6.65
N SER A 103 6.76 7.42 6.90
CA SER A 103 5.47 6.80 6.61
C SER A 103 4.57 7.79 5.87
N VAL A 104 3.84 7.28 4.88
CA VAL A 104 2.91 8.07 4.07
C VAL A 104 1.54 7.42 4.16
N PHE A 105 0.54 8.22 4.43
CA PHE A 105 -0.86 7.79 4.53
C PHE A 105 -1.73 8.60 3.59
N LEU A 106 -2.61 7.91 2.91
CA LEU A 106 -3.70 8.51 2.14
C LEU A 106 -5.01 8.09 2.77
N ASP A 107 -5.84 9.05 3.08
CA ASP A 107 -7.14 8.85 3.69
C ASP A 107 -8.21 9.57 2.89
N SER A 108 -9.27 8.86 2.49
CA SER A 108 -10.47 9.45 1.91
C SER A 108 -11.73 8.94 2.59
N VAL A 109 -12.83 9.61 2.35
CA VAL A 109 -14.15 9.17 2.80
C VAL A 109 -15.08 9.15 1.61
N SER A 110 -15.33 7.96 1.07
CA SER A 110 -16.27 7.73 -0.03
C SER A 110 -17.50 6.97 0.48
N ASP A 111 -18.69 7.45 0.19
CA ASP A 111 -19.97 6.84 0.60
C ASP A 111 -20.05 6.44 2.08
N GLY A 112 -19.43 7.23 2.96
CA GLY A 112 -19.34 6.96 4.39
C GLY A 112 -18.36 5.85 4.78
N LYS A 113 -17.66 5.25 3.83
CA LYS A 113 -16.56 4.32 4.07
C LYS A 113 -15.25 5.08 4.03
N LYS A 114 -14.40 4.82 5.02
CA LYS A 114 -13.03 5.30 5.03
C LYS A 114 -12.20 4.41 4.12
N ASP A 115 -11.56 5.03 3.13
CA ASP A 115 -10.53 4.38 2.33
C ASP A 115 -9.16 4.81 2.85
N HIS A 116 -8.28 3.85 3.08
CA HIS A 116 -6.99 4.09 3.72
C HIS A 116 -5.89 3.35 2.98
N LEU A 117 -4.82 4.05 2.65
CA LEU A 117 -3.61 3.49 2.08
C LEU A 117 -2.42 3.92 2.94
N GLY A 118 -1.66 2.96 3.45
CA GLY A 118 -0.46 3.19 4.26
C GLY A 118 0.80 2.63 3.62
N LEU A 119 1.83 3.44 3.56
CA LEU A 119 3.14 3.12 3.02
C LEU A 119 4.21 3.39 4.08
N ILE A 120 5.24 2.55 4.13
CA ILE A 120 6.37 2.71 5.05
C ILE A 120 7.66 2.56 4.26
N ALA A 121 8.50 3.59 4.24
CA ALA A 121 9.79 3.55 3.58
C ALA A 121 10.65 2.40 4.13
N GLY A 122 11.34 1.70 3.25
CA GLY A 122 12.12 0.51 3.59
C GLY A 122 11.31 -0.76 3.78
N SER A 123 9.97 -0.70 3.67
CA SER A 123 9.10 -1.86 3.78
C SER A 123 8.47 -2.23 2.44
N ASN A 124 8.33 -3.52 2.19
CA ASN A 124 7.50 -4.04 1.12
C ASN A 124 6.06 -4.35 1.58
N ARG A 125 5.73 -4.09 2.86
CA ARG A 125 4.39 -4.25 3.42
C ARG A 125 3.64 -2.93 3.33
N LEU A 126 2.40 -2.99 2.86
CA LEU A 126 1.53 -1.84 2.61
C LEU A 126 0.19 -2.07 3.29
N GLY A 127 -0.43 -1.00 3.77
CA GLY A 127 -1.81 -1.03 4.26
C GLY A 127 -2.77 -0.66 3.13
N CYS A 128 -3.76 -1.50 2.85
CA CYS A 128 -4.84 -1.20 1.91
C CYS A 128 -6.18 -1.44 2.62
N GLY A 129 -6.88 -0.39 2.99
CA GLY A 129 -8.05 -0.49 3.84
C GLY A 129 -7.72 -1.22 5.15
N ASP A 130 -8.46 -2.27 5.45
CA ASP A 130 -8.27 -3.09 6.66
C ASP A 130 -7.22 -4.20 6.51
N ARG A 131 -6.46 -4.22 5.42
CA ARG A 131 -5.55 -5.33 5.09
C ARG A 131 -4.13 -4.87 4.91
N VAL A 132 -3.20 -5.75 5.29
CA VAL A 132 -1.80 -5.64 4.89
C VAL A 132 -1.59 -6.43 3.60
N VAL A 133 -0.96 -5.82 2.62
CA VAL A 133 -0.57 -6.43 1.35
C VAL A 133 0.93 -6.31 1.16
N GLN A 134 1.47 -6.92 0.12
CA GLN A 134 2.92 -6.92 -0.12
C GLN A 134 3.22 -6.35 -1.51
N GLY A 135 4.14 -5.39 -1.58
CA GLY A 135 4.63 -4.81 -2.81
C GLY A 135 5.37 -5.84 -3.67
N TYR A 136 5.23 -5.72 -4.98
CA TYR A 136 5.85 -6.62 -5.94
C TYR A 136 7.29 -6.15 -6.24
N PHE A 137 8.29 -6.93 -5.80
CA PHE A 137 9.73 -6.73 -6.06
C PHE A 137 10.35 -5.39 -5.63
N ARG A 138 9.60 -4.51 -4.96
CA ARG A 138 10.08 -3.20 -4.52
C ARG A 138 9.60 -2.91 -3.10
N ASP A 139 10.46 -2.28 -2.32
CA ASP A 139 10.02 -1.60 -1.12
C ASP A 139 9.35 -0.27 -1.50
N SER A 140 8.69 0.36 -0.56
CA SER A 140 7.94 1.60 -0.80
C SER A 140 8.78 2.88 -0.64
N THR A 141 10.11 2.80 -0.49
CA THR A 141 10.96 3.98 -0.25
C THR A 141 10.80 5.03 -1.34
N VAL A 142 11.01 4.65 -2.60
CA VAL A 142 10.91 5.58 -3.74
C VAL A 142 9.50 6.18 -3.84
N LEU A 143 8.47 5.38 -3.59
CA LEU A 143 7.09 5.86 -3.62
C LEU A 143 6.82 6.85 -2.47
N CYS A 144 7.30 6.57 -1.26
CA CYS A 144 7.21 7.50 -0.13
C CYS A 144 7.93 8.83 -0.42
N GLU A 145 9.12 8.79 -1.01
CA GLU A 145 9.86 9.98 -1.42
C GLU A 145 9.10 10.81 -2.47
N GLN A 146 8.55 10.15 -3.51
CA GLN A 146 7.74 10.83 -4.54
C GLN A 146 6.51 11.50 -3.95
N LEU A 147 5.75 10.81 -3.11
CA LEU A 147 4.55 11.36 -2.48
C LEU A 147 4.89 12.51 -1.52
N SER A 148 6.00 12.41 -0.80
CA SER A 148 6.49 13.48 0.07
C SER A 148 6.92 14.71 -0.70
N ALA A 149 7.57 14.55 -1.86
CA ALA A 149 7.94 15.65 -2.73
C ALA A 149 6.71 16.40 -3.27
N ILE A 150 5.64 15.66 -3.63
CA ILE A 150 4.36 16.26 -4.04
C ILE A 150 3.80 17.13 -2.91
N LEU A 151 3.79 16.63 -1.68
CA LEU A 151 3.28 17.36 -0.52
C LEU A 151 4.08 18.63 -0.21
N ARG A 152 5.41 18.59 -0.42
CA ARG A 152 6.30 19.76 -0.21
C ARG A 152 6.26 20.76 -1.37
N GLY A 153 5.52 20.50 -2.43
CA GLY A 153 5.50 21.34 -3.63
C GLY A 153 6.80 21.28 -4.44
N GLU A 154 7.66 20.31 -4.15
CA GLU A 154 8.94 20.08 -4.83
C GLU A 154 8.77 19.28 -6.14
N SER A 155 7.53 19.08 -6.60
CA SER A 155 7.18 18.36 -7.82
C SER A 155 7.54 19.16 -9.09
N GLY A 156 8.73 19.69 -9.12
CA GLY A 156 9.39 20.26 -10.26
C GLY A 156 10.55 19.39 -10.70
N VAL A 157 10.28 18.56 -11.74
CA VAL A 157 11.31 18.01 -12.63
C VAL A 157 12.15 16.86 -12.05
N ALA A 158 11.66 15.66 -12.17
CA ALA A 158 12.52 14.57 -12.58
C ALA A 158 12.20 14.30 -14.06
N ASN A 159 12.96 14.94 -14.93
CA ASN A 159 13.10 14.56 -16.34
C ASN A 159 13.97 13.32 -16.45
#